data_981fa21669311843dc038df6e1d1d07c
#
_entry.id   981fa21669311843dc038df6e1d1d07c
#
_cell.length_a   1.000
_cell.length_b   1.000
_cell.length_c   1.000
_cell.angle_alpha   90.00
_cell.angle_beta   90.00
_cell.angle_gamma   90.00
#
_symmetry.space_group_name_H-M   'P 1'
#
loop_
_entity.id
_entity.type
_entity.pdbx_description
1 polymer ?
#
loop_
_entity_poly.entity_id
_entity_poly.type
_entity_poly.pdbx_seq_one_letter_code
_entity_poly.pdbx_strand_id
1 'polypeptide(L)'
;DKIVSSQYGAWMYSPNMVTLSQEEKGHGYAIGTGPYRFKEWIKNKHIVLEKNINYWRKWEKGNHFESVIIKVVSEASTRLQMIEGGIVDYALLVPVQLLERLDSNPLVTVSYRPSWINHFYLLNTKKHPTDNIWVRRAIAASMDREAIAKYVYRDSGTEAAGIVPKNMPLFSPPDSLIPFNLETASDFLVKSGFKNEQDRLDISYVSTSEEYRLTSFHLMDNLRKIGLGLDLKPGIWSMNWDKARQIKTSPNIISMAWWPTLSSPSDWFFGLYHTEEFPLFNLSYYSNSVVDSLINEGWKNEANNPEVSKKIYTQVQNILIGDCVVVPTVDINVQSVYMSDISGLKENPAYSTLLVYHLSRIND
;
A
#
# COMPACT_ATOMS: atom_id res chain seq x y z
N ASP A 1 -23.36 -4.77 2.08
CA ASP A 1 -22.38 -5.44 2.95
C ASP A 1 -20.97 -4.84 2.84
N LYS A 2 -20.60 -4.23 1.72
CA LYS A 2 -19.27 -3.59 1.56
C LYS A 2 -19.01 -2.49 2.60
N ILE A 3 -20.00 -1.67 2.95
CA ILE A 3 -19.89 -0.62 3.97
C ILE A 3 -19.55 -1.20 5.34
N VAL A 4 -20.14 -2.32 5.70
CA VAL A 4 -19.91 -2.98 7.01
C VAL A 4 -18.53 -3.63 7.07
N SER A 5 -18.01 -4.10 5.94
CA SER A 5 -16.68 -4.73 5.84
C SER A 5 -15.55 -3.73 5.55
N SER A 6 -15.89 -2.46 5.34
CA SER A 6 -14.92 -1.42 5.03
C SER A 6 -14.03 -1.10 6.23
N GLN A 7 -12.73 -0.85 5.98
CA GLN A 7 -11.78 -0.37 6.97
C GLN A 7 -12.20 0.98 7.58
N TYR A 8 -12.84 1.84 6.78
CA TYR A 8 -13.28 3.19 7.17
C TYR A 8 -14.81 3.31 7.25
N GLY A 9 -15.51 2.18 7.24
CA GLY A 9 -16.97 2.14 7.22
C GLY A 9 -17.61 2.17 8.60
N ALA A 10 -18.64 1.41 8.80
CA ALA A 10 -19.57 1.41 9.92
C ALA A 10 -18.92 1.12 11.30
N TRP A 11 -18.05 1.96 11.77
CA TRP A 11 -17.46 1.88 13.10
C TRP A 11 -18.50 2.25 14.16
N MET A 12 -18.66 1.39 15.16
CA MET A 12 -19.59 1.62 16.26
C MET A 12 -18.85 2.27 17.43
N TYR A 13 -19.29 3.45 17.80
CA TYR A 13 -18.78 4.20 18.94
C TYR A 13 -19.79 4.15 20.08
N SER A 14 -19.31 4.20 21.32
CA SER A 14 -20.18 4.47 22.47
C SER A 14 -20.79 5.87 22.35
N PRO A 15 -22.09 6.05 22.65
CA PRO A 15 -22.69 7.39 22.74
C PRO A 15 -21.90 8.36 23.64
N ASN A 16 -21.25 7.84 24.68
CA ASN A 16 -20.41 8.63 25.58
C ASN A 16 -19.20 9.28 24.89
N MET A 17 -18.74 8.77 23.75
CA MET A 17 -17.68 9.42 22.98
C MET A 17 -18.10 10.77 22.39
N VAL A 18 -19.40 10.97 22.15
CA VAL A 18 -19.93 12.23 21.63
C VAL A 18 -19.78 13.35 22.66
N THR A 19 -19.88 13.00 23.95
CA THR A 19 -19.81 13.95 25.07
C THR A 19 -18.41 14.28 25.54
N LEU A 20 -17.39 13.55 25.04
CA LEU A 20 -15.99 13.85 25.35
C LEU A 20 -15.60 15.24 24.83
N SER A 21 -14.84 15.98 25.62
CA SER A 21 -14.23 17.23 25.20
C SER A 21 -13.24 17.03 24.05
N GLN A 22 -12.89 18.09 23.34
CA GLN A 22 -11.85 18.03 22.30
C GLN A 22 -10.48 17.63 22.87
N GLU A 23 -10.20 18.03 24.11
CA GLU A 23 -8.98 17.66 24.82
C GLU A 23 -8.95 16.16 25.10
N GLU A 24 -10.02 15.57 25.65
CA GLU A 24 -10.12 14.13 25.89
C GLU A 24 -10.02 13.32 24.59
N LYS A 25 -10.67 13.78 23.50
CA LYS A 25 -10.51 13.18 22.17
C LYS A 25 -9.07 13.30 21.65
N GLY A 26 -8.41 14.42 21.91
CA GLY A 26 -7.01 14.68 21.57
C GLY A 26 -6.02 13.82 22.37
N HIS A 27 -6.39 13.38 23.56
CA HIS A 27 -5.64 12.40 24.37
C HIS A 27 -5.90 10.94 23.96
N GLY A 28 -6.73 10.69 22.93
CA GLY A 28 -6.96 9.35 22.40
C GLY A 28 -7.93 8.50 23.19
N TYR A 29 -8.78 9.08 24.03
CA TYR A 29 -9.82 8.32 24.73
C TYR A 29 -10.75 7.66 23.72
N ALA A 30 -10.73 6.34 23.68
CA ALA A 30 -11.56 5.54 22.81
C ALA A 30 -12.45 4.61 23.64
N ILE A 31 -13.76 4.82 23.56
CA ILE A 31 -14.77 3.98 24.22
C ILE A 31 -15.45 3.13 23.16
N GLY A 32 -14.98 1.90 23.02
CA GLY A 32 -15.47 0.95 22.03
C GLY A 32 -16.03 -0.32 22.64
N THR A 33 -16.49 -1.21 21.80
CA THR A 33 -17.04 -2.53 22.15
C THR A 33 -16.02 -3.67 21.97
N GLY A 34 -14.74 -3.32 21.77
CA GLY A 34 -13.66 -4.25 21.47
C GLY A 34 -13.20 -5.13 22.63
N PRO A 35 -12.37 -6.15 22.33
CA PRO A 35 -11.83 -7.07 23.35
C PRO A 35 -10.80 -6.41 24.27
N TYR A 36 -10.21 -5.33 23.85
CA TYR A 36 -9.30 -4.53 24.68
C TYR A 36 -9.87 -3.14 24.88
N ARG A 37 -9.57 -2.54 26.04
CA ARG A 37 -9.94 -1.19 26.41
C ARG A 37 -8.73 -0.29 26.33
N PHE A 38 -8.92 0.93 25.90
CA PHE A 38 -7.92 1.98 25.97
C PHE A 38 -7.56 2.27 27.43
N LYS A 39 -6.28 2.34 27.73
CA LYS A 39 -5.76 2.73 29.05
C LYS A 39 -4.97 4.02 28.98
N GLU A 40 -3.99 4.09 28.09
CA GLU A 40 -3.05 5.23 28.04
C GLU A 40 -2.53 5.45 26.62
N TRP A 41 -2.32 6.70 26.27
CA TRP A 41 -1.55 7.09 25.08
C TRP A 41 -0.56 8.20 25.43
N ILE A 42 0.73 7.92 25.29
CA ILE A 42 1.79 8.93 25.35
C ILE A 42 2.27 9.15 23.91
N LYS A 43 1.95 10.34 23.37
CA LYS A 43 2.27 10.68 21.97
C LYS A 43 3.75 10.45 21.67
N ASN A 44 4.05 9.83 20.55
CA ASN A 44 5.38 9.44 20.08
C ASN A 44 6.14 8.44 20.98
N LYS A 45 5.48 7.82 21.95
CA LYS A 45 6.08 6.81 22.83
C LYS A 45 5.33 5.48 22.74
N HIS A 46 4.10 5.43 23.26
CA HIS A 46 3.34 4.18 23.26
C HIS A 46 1.83 4.39 23.45
N ILE A 47 1.08 3.35 23.11
CA ILE A 47 -0.33 3.16 23.48
C ILE A 47 -0.40 1.91 24.35
N VAL A 48 -1.18 1.97 25.43
CA VAL A 48 -1.48 0.81 26.30
C VAL A 48 -2.95 0.47 26.19
N LEU A 49 -3.23 -0.80 25.95
CA LEU A 49 -4.56 -1.38 25.97
C LEU A 49 -4.62 -2.45 27.06
N GLU A 50 -5.76 -2.56 27.74
CA GLU A 50 -6.03 -3.60 28.75
C GLU A 50 -7.15 -4.51 28.30
N LYS A 51 -7.06 -5.79 28.65
CA LYS A 51 -8.05 -6.80 28.36
C LYS A 51 -9.43 -6.40 28.91
N ASN A 52 -10.44 -6.45 28.08
CA ASN A 52 -11.81 -6.18 28.48
C ASN A 52 -12.46 -7.47 29.02
N ILE A 53 -12.47 -7.64 30.33
CA ILE A 53 -13.08 -8.82 30.96
C ILE A 53 -14.60 -8.94 30.71
N ASN A 54 -15.25 -7.79 30.40
CA ASN A 54 -16.67 -7.72 30.07
C ASN A 54 -16.92 -7.71 28.55
N TYR A 55 -15.95 -8.20 27.76
CA TYR A 55 -16.14 -8.28 26.30
C TYR A 55 -17.35 -9.16 25.98
N TRP A 56 -18.22 -8.68 25.09
CA TRP A 56 -19.49 -9.33 24.73
C TRP A 56 -19.34 -10.74 24.11
N ARG A 57 -18.20 -10.97 23.39
CA ARG A 57 -17.73 -12.31 23.06
C ARG A 57 -16.95 -12.87 24.24
N LYS A 58 -17.23 -14.10 24.61
CA LYS A 58 -16.41 -14.77 25.62
C LYS A 58 -14.99 -14.96 25.13
N TRP A 59 -14.01 -14.75 26.01
CA TRP A 59 -12.64 -15.10 25.72
C TRP A 59 -12.52 -16.61 25.48
N GLU A 60 -11.84 -17.01 24.41
CA GLU A 60 -11.54 -18.42 24.13
C GLU A 60 -10.58 -18.94 25.21
N LYS A 61 -10.52 -20.28 25.40
CA LYS A 61 -9.54 -20.87 26.31
C LYS A 61 -8.13 -20.63 25.73
N GLY A 62 -7.21 -20.14 26.56
CA GLY A 62 -5.84 -19.85 26.17
C GLY A 62 -5.20 -18.76 27.03
N ASN A 63 -3.90 -18.61 26.93
CA ASN A 63 -3.13 -17.58 27.61
C ASN A 63 -3.17 -16.25 26.80
N HIS A 64 -4.34 -15.63 26.74
CA HIS A 64 -4.48 -14.33 26.12
C HIS A 64 -3.79 -13.24 26.94
N PHE A 65 -3.29 -12.24 26.24
CA PHE A 65 -2.57 -11.14 26.87
C PHE A 65 -3.50 -10.27 27.71
N GLU A 66 -3.11 -9.97 28.94
CA GLU A 66 -3.85 -9.06 29.84
C GLU A 66 -3.64 -7.59 29.43
N SER A 67 -2.52 -7.29 28.78
CA SER A 67 -2.19 -5.94 28.32
C SER A 67 -1.46 -6.00 26.97
N VAL A 68 -1.69 -4.98 26.14
CA VAL A 68 -1.01 -4.76 24.87
C VAL A 68 -0.34 -3.40 24.89
N ILE A 69 0.96 -3.37 24.69
CA ILE A 69 1.76 -2.15 24.64
C ILE A 69 2.25 -1.94 23.20
N ILE A 70 1.71 -0.95 22.51
CA ILE A 70 2.13 -0.56 21.16
C ILE A 70 3.18 0.52 21.29
N LYS A 71 4.45 0.18 21.08
CA LYS A 71 5.57 1.11 21.16
C LYS A 71 5.82 1.79 19.81
N VAL A 72 6.06 3.09 19.83
CA VAL A 72 6.49 3.86 18.65
C VAL A 72 8.01 3.85 18.59
N VAL A 73 8.57 3.12 17.62
CA VAL A 73 10.02 3.00 17.40
C VAL A 73 10.31 3.36 15.94
N SER A 74 10.86 4.54 15.69
CA SER A 74 11.06 5.06 14.33
C SER A 74 12.14 4.32 13.55
N GLU A 75 13.25 3.94 14.22
CA GLU A 75 14.39 3.30 13.58
C GLU A 75 14.18 1.81 13.36
N ALA A 76 14.27 1.37 12.09
CA ALA A 76 14.07 -0.02 11.70
C ALA A 76 15.07 -0.99 12.35
N SER A 77 16.33 -0.58 12.44
CA SER A 77 17.39 -1.36 13.10
C SER A 77 17.09 -1.57 14.60
N THR A 78 16.51 -0.57 15.24
CA THR A 78 16.10 -0.70 16.67
C THR A 78 14.92 -1.66 16.79
N ARG A 79 13.93 -1.61 15.89
CA ARG A 79 12.82 -2.60 15.90
C ARG A 79 13.33 -4.02 15.72
N LEU A 80 14.30 -4.22 14.80
CA LEU A 80 14.94 -5.51 14.60
C LEU A 80 15.65 -6.00 15.88
N GLN A 81 16.48 -5.15 16.50
CA GLN A 81 17.18 -5.52 17.75
C GLN A 81 16.22 -5.85 18.90
N MET A 82 15.09 -5.13 18.99
CA MET A 82 14.09 -5.39 20.03
C MET A 82 13.41 -6.74 19.87
N ILE A 83 13.11 -7.17 18.66
CA ILE A 83 12.53 -8.50 18.41
C ILE A 83 13.60 -9.61 18.57
N GLU A 84 14.82 -9.39 18.08
CA GLU A 84 15.94 -10.32 18.26
C GLU A 84 16.23 -10.60 19.75
N GLY A 85 16.13 -9.55 20.57
CA GLY A 85 16.37 -9.63 22.03
C GLY A 85 15.16 -10.00 22.87
N GLY A 86 14.00 -10.31 22.26
CA GLY A 86 12.77 -10.65 22.98
C GLY A 86 12.17 -9.50 23.81
N ILE A 87 12.53 -8.24 23.49
CA ILE A 87 12.01 -7.03 24.17
C ILE A 87 10.58 -6.71 23.71
N VAL A 88 10.21 -7.17 22.52
CA VAL A 88 8.87 -7.08 21.95
C VAL A 88 8.45 -8.44 21.41
N ASP A 89 7.14 -8.68 21.43
CA ASP A 89 6.55 -9.94 20.96
C ASP A 89 6.26 -9.93 19.46
N TYR A 90 6.12 -8.72 18.88
CA TYR A 90 5.80 -8.51 17.47
C TYR A 90 6.45 -7.22 16.98
N ALA A 91 7.04 -7.24 15.80
CA ALA A 91 7.63 -6.08 15.14
C ALA A 91 6.97 -5.81 13.78
N LEU A 92 6.51 -4.59 13.58
CA LEU A 92 5.96 -4.12 12.30
C LEU A 92 7.03 -3.39 11.48
N LEU A 93 6.86 -3.38 10.15
CA LEU A 93 7.66 -2.57 9.22
C LEU A 93 9.18 -2.77 9.39
N VAL A 94 9.60 -4.01 9.57
CA VAL A 94 11.03 -4.37 9.48
C VAL A 94 11.37 -4.51 8.00
N PRO A 95 12.33 -3.74 7.45
CA PRO A 95 12.72 -3.87 6.05
C PRO A 95 13.17 -5.29 5.72
N VAL A 96 12.72 -5.81 4.57
CA VAL A 96 13.01 -7.18 4.15
C VAL A 96 14.53 -7.45 4.06
N GLN A 97 15.31 -6.43 3.73
CA GLN A 97 16.76 -6.50 3.65
C GLN A 97 17.45 -6.82 5.00
N LEU A 98 16.76 -6.58 6.12
CA LEU A 98 17.27 -6.84 7.46
C LEU A 98 16.84 -8.21 8.01
N LEU A 99 15.89 -8.89 7.36
CA LEU A 99 15.27 -10.10 7.91
C LEU A 99 16.15 -11.35 7.84
N GLU A 100 17.13 -11.39 6.93
CA GLU A 100 18.12 -12.49 6.85
C GLU A 100 18.83 -12.72 8.17
N ARG A 101 18.97 -11.68 9.00
CA ARG A 101 19.56 -11.81 10.34
C ARG A 101 18.72 -12.65 11.30
N LEU A 102 17.41 -12.76 11.03
CA LEU A 102 16.48 -13.52 11.87
C LEU A 102 16.40 -15.01 11.50
N ASP A 103 16.86 -15.39 10.31
CA ASP A 103 16.75 -16.76 9.78
C ASP A 103 17.40 -17.82 10.70
N SER A 104 18.44 -17.44 11.43
CA SER A 104 19.15 -18.31 12.39
C SER A 104 18.63 -18.18 13.82
N ASN A 105 17.68 -17.32 14.10
CA ASN A 105 17.14 -17.11 15.45
C ASN A 105 15.89 -17.99 15.68
N PRO A 106 16.00 -19.12 16.42
CA PRO A 106 14.88 -20.04 16.62
C PRO A 106 13.73 -19.43 17.47
N LEU A 107 13.99 -18.30 18.14
CA LEU A 107 13.01 -17.62 18.97
C LEU A 107 12.11 -16.67 18.17
N VAL A 108 12.44 -16.40 16.89
CA VAL A 108 11.71 -15.44 16.06
C VAL A 108 11.19 -16.13 14.80
N THR A 109 9.95 -15.89 14.47
CA THR A 109 9.31 -16.35 13.23
C THR A 109 9.12 -15.17 12.30
N VAL A 110 9.54 -15.32 11.03
CA VAL A 110 9.22 -14.43 9.94
C VAL A 110 8.23 -15.14 9.02
N SER A 111 7.09 -14.53 8.75
CA SER A 111 6.10 -15.08 7.82
C SER A 111 5.67 -14.06 6.78
N TYR A 112 5.40 -14.56 5.57
CA TYR A 112 4.92 -13.77 4.43
C TYR A 112 3.61 -14.37 3.94
N ARG A 113 2.61 -13.51 3.72
CA ARG A 113 1.30 -13.95 3.25
C ARG A 113 0.77 -13.03 2.17
N PRO A 114 0.10 -13.57 1.14
CA PRO A 114 -0.52 -12.76 0.11
C PRO A 114 -1.46 -11.71 0.68
N SER A 115 -1.35 -10.47 0.22
CA SER A 115 -2.25 -9.39 0.60
C SER A 115 -3.00 -8.83 -0.60
N TRP A 116 -3.91 -7.88 -0.32
CA TRP A 116 -4.57 -7.06 -1.33
C TRP A 116 -3.90 -5.67 -1.42
N ILE A 117 -2.61 -5.61 -1.22
CA ILE A 117 -1.83 -4.38 -1.29
C ILE A 117 -0.88 -4.48 -2.48
N ASN A 118 -0.75 -3.42 -3.24
CA ASN A 118 0.26 -3.35 -4.28
C ASN A 118 1.00 -2.01 -4.28
N HIS A 119 2.20 -2.04 -4.83
CA HIS A 119 3.01 -0.87 -5.11
C HIS A 119 2.97 -0.55 -6.60
N PHE A 120 2.86 0.72 -6.94
CA PHE A 120 2.82 1.21 -8.32
C PHE A 120 3.26 2.66 -8.42
N TYR A 121 3.48 3.11 -9.64
CA TYR A 121 3.72 4.51 -9.96
C TYR A 121 2.54 5.10 -10.72
N LEU A 122 2.00 6.22 -10.21
CA LEU A 122 1.08 7.07 -10.97
C LEU A 122 1.88 8.08 -11.77
N LEU A 123 1.53 8.24 -13.04
CA LEU A 123 2.17 9.17 -13.95
C LEU A 123 1.26 10.37 -14.20
N ASN A 124 1.75 11.57 -13.89
CA ASN A 124 0.98 12.79 -14.04
C ASN A 124 0.74 13.10 -15.52
N THR A 125 -0.51 13.04 -15.97
CA THR A 125 -0.91 13.24 -17.37
C THR A 125 -1.00 14.71 -17.79
N LYS A 126 -0.79 15.64 -16.86
CA LYS A 126 -0.90 17.09 -17.09
C LYS A 126 0.42 17.84 -16.93
N LYS A 127 1.46 17.18 -16.44
CA LYS A 127 2.76 17.78 -16.19
C LYS A 127 3.77 17.38 -17.28
N HIS A 128 4.46 18.37 -17.86
CA HIS A 128 5.59 18.10 -18.76
C HIS A 128 6.76 17.44 -18.01
N PRO A 129 7.43 16.42 -18.60
CA PRO A 129 7.18 15.81 -19.91
C PRO A 129 6.24 14.60 -19.86
N THR A 130 5.66 14.23 -18.71
CA THR A 130 4.74 13.08 -18.57
C THR A 130 3.34 13.33 -19.14
N ASP A 131 3.01 14.55 -19.57
CA ASP A 131 1.84 14.84 -20.40
C ASP A 131 1.90 14.12 -21.77
N ASN A 132 3.11 13.82 -22.26
CA ASN A 132 3.33 13.04 -23.47
C ASN A 132 3.25 11.54 -23.19
N ILE A 133 2.34 10.84 -23.86
CA ILE A 133 2.14 9.39 -23.70
C ILE A 133 3.40 8.57 -24.02
N TRP A 134 4.23 9.00 -24.98
CA TRP A 134 5.44 8.27 -25.34
C TRP A 134 6.49 8.33 -24.23
N VAL A 135 6.58 9.44 -23.49
CA VAL A 135 7.41 9.55 -22.29
C VAL A 135 6.88 8.59 -21.21
N ARG A 136 5.57 8.54 -20.98
CA ARG A 136 4.99 7.60 -20.02
C ARG A 136 5.25 6.14 -20.41
N ARG A 137 5.17 5.81 -21.70
CA ARG A 137 5.52 4.48 -22.22
C ARG A 137 7.00 4.15 -22.04
N ALA A 138 7.89 5.11 -22.24
CA ALA A 138 9.32 4.94 -21.98
C ALA A 138 9.58 4.64 -20.49
N ILE A 139 8.91 5.35 -19.58
CA ILE A 139 8.99 5.07 -18.13
C ILE A 139 8.50 3.63 -17.84
N ALA A 140 7.35 3.23 -18.39
CA ALA A 140 6.79 1.89 -18.17
C ALA A 140 7.70 0.77 -18.71
N ALA A 141 8.30 0.96 -19.90
CA ALA A 141 9.24 0.01 -20.49
C ALA A 141 10.61 -0.01 -19.77
N SER A 142 10.92 1.00 -18.95
CA SER A 142 12.13 1.05 -18.10
C SER A 142 11.94 0.39 -16.73
N MET A 143 10.72 -0.10 -16.42
CA MET A 143 10.39 -0.71 -15.14
C MET A 143 10.65 -2.22 -15.19
N ASP A 144 11.75 -2.65 -14.58
CA ASP A 144 12.11 -4.06 -14.42
C ASP A 144 11.40 -4.65 -13.19
N ARG A 145 10.16 -5.11 -13.38
CA ARG A 145 9.30 -5.65 -12.31
C ARG A 145 9.87 -6.92 -11.70
N GLU A 146 10.44 -7.78 -12.53
CA GLU A 146 11.04 -9.04 -12.10
C GLU A 146 12.23 -8.78 -11.16
N ALA A 147 13.16 -7.91 -11.57
CA ALA A 147 14.30 -7.55 -10.73
C ALA A 147 13.86 -6.87 -9.43
N ILE A 148 12.85 -6.00 -9.47
CA ILE A 148 12.32 -5.33 -8.29
C ILE A 148 11.66 -6.34 -7.33
N ALA A 149 10.81 -7.22 -7.83
CA ALA A 149 10.19 -8.26 -7.00
C ALA A 149 11.26 -9.16 -6.37
N LYS A 150 12.24 -9.60 -7.15
CA LYS A 150 13.27 -10.54 -6.72
C LYS A 150 14.30 -9.93 -5.75
N TYR A 151 14.79 -8.73 -6.03
CA TYR A 151 15.95 -8.17 -5.30
C TYR A 151 15.58 -7.08 -4.29
N VAL A 152 14.46 -6.38 -4.51
CA VAL A 152 14.01 -5.34 -3.58
C VAL A 152 12.99 -5.89 -2.59
N TYR A 153 11.95 -6.58 -3.08
CA TYR A 153 10.88 -7.09 -2.22
C TYR A 153 11.10 -8.52 -1.74
N ARG A 154 11.88 -9.33 -2.46
CA ARG A 154 12.18 -10.73 -2.09
C ARG A 154 10.85 -11.48 -1.79
N ASP A 155 10.78 -12.21 -0.67
CA ASP A 155 9.57 -12.93 -0.26
C ASP A 155 8.40 -12.02 0.14
N SER A 156 8.66 -10.72 0.39
CA SER A 156 7.61 -9.75 0.72
C SER A 156 6.85 -9.22 -0.50
N GLY A 157 7.14 -9.69 -1.71
CA GLY A 157 6.41 -9.26 -2.89
C GLY A 157 6.56 -10.18 -4.09
N THR A 158 5.62 -10.06 -5.00
CA THR A 158 5.65 -10.76 -6.31
C THR A 158 5.39 -9.74 -7.40
N GLU A 159 5.88 -9.99 -8.61
CA GLU A 159 5.62 -9.15 -9.76
C GLU A 159 4.12 -8.90 -9.92
N ALA A 160 3.74 -7.63 -10.11
CA ALA A 160 2.33 -7.26 -10.30
C ALA A 160 1.78 -7.82 -11.60
N ALA A 161 0.63 -8.49 -11.52
CA ALA A 161 -0.06 -9.05 -12.67
C ALA A 161 -1.03 -8.04 -13.35
N GLY A 162 -1.25 -6.88 -12.74
CA GLY A 162 -2.16 -5.84 -13.20
C GLY A 162 -2.16 -4.62 -12.29
N ILE A 163 -3.18 -3.78 -12.45
CA ILE A 163 -3.39 -2.60 -11.60
C ILE A 163 -3.90 -3.01 -10.20
N VAL A 164 -4.69 -4.08 -10.16
CA VAL A 164 -5.25 -4.66 -8.94
C VAL A 164 -4.45 -5.90 -8.56
N PRO A 165 -4.16 -6.13 -7.27
CA PRO A 165 -3.43 -7.32 -6.84
C PRO A 165 -4.11 -8.63 -7.26
N LYS A 166 -3.32 -9.61 -7.70
CA LYS A 166 -3.82 -10.91 -8.21
C LYS A 166 -4.65 -11.71 -7.20
N ASN A 167 -4.43 -11.47 -5.89
CA ASN A 167 -5.15 -12.16 -4.82
C ASN A 167 -6.45 -11.45 -4.41
N MET A 168 -6.79 -10.33 -5.06
CA MET A 168 -8.01 -9.59 -4.78
C MET A 168 -9.23 -10.36 -5.30
N PRO A 169 -10.35 -10.43 -4.53
CA PRO A 169 -11.61 -10.93 -5.08
C PRO A 169 -11.98 -10.18 -6.36
N LEU A 170 -12.54 -10.88 -7.33
CA LEU A 170 -12.86 -10.35 -8.66
C LEU A 170 -11.66 -9.87 -9.48
N PHE A 171 -10.45 -10.24 -9.09
CA PHE A 171 -9.28 -9.97 -9.92
C PHE A 171 -9.49 -10.52 -11.34
N SER A 172 -9.14 -9.71 -12.32
CA SER A 172 -9.12 -10.08 -13.72
C SER A 172 -7.90 -9.38 -14.35
N PRO A 173 -6.95 -10.10 -14.94
CA PRO A 173 -5.75 -9.47 -15.47
C PRO A 173 -6.07 -8.60 -16.69
N PRO A 174 -5.23 -7.59 -16.99
CA PRO A 174 -5.20 -6.94 -18.28
C PRO A 174 -4.68 -7.92 -19.35
N ASP A 175 -4.90 -7.60 -20.62
CA ASP A 175 -4.40 -8.42 -21.74
C ASP A 175 -2.87 -8.47 -21.76
N SER A 176 -2.20 -7.37 -21.43
CA SER A 176 -0.75 -7.30 -21.27
C SER A 176 -0.31 -6.07 -20.47
N LEU A 177 0.84 -6.17 -19.84
CA LEU A 177 1.60 -5.03 -19.32
C LEU A 177 2.73 -4.69 -20.31
N ILE A 178 3.18 -3.42 -20.33
CA ILE A 178 4.37 -3.05 -21.10
C ILE A 178 5.58 -3.79 -20.49
N PRO A 179 6.26 -4.66 -21.26
CA PRO A 179 7.39 -5.42 -20.74
C PRO A 179 8.61 -4.51 -20.51
N PHE A 180 9.48 -4.91 -19.59
CA PHE A 180 10.78 -4.28 -19.43
C PHE A 180 11.64 -4.50 -20.67
N ASN A 181 12.03 -3.41 -21.33
CA ASN A 181 12.95 -3.43 -22.45
C ASN A 181 13.50 -2.01 -22.69
N LEU A 182 14.79 -1.80 -22.45
CA LEU A 182 15.43 -0.48 -22.56
C LEU A 182 15.56 0.01 -24.01
N GLU A 183 15.67 -0.89 -24.99
CA GLU A 183 15.67 -0.52 -26.41
C GLU A 183 14.29 0.04 -26.80
N THR A 184 13.22 -0.67 -26.46
CA THR A 184 11.85 -0.21 -26.64
C THR A 184 11.58 1.11 -25.90
N ALA A 185 12.11 1.25 -24.67
CA ALA A 185 12.00 2.48 -23.90
C ALA A 185 12.69 3.66 -24.62
N SER A 186 13.88 3.43 -25.18
CA SER A 186 14.59 4.42 -25.98
C SER A 186 13.81 4.82 -27.23
N ASP A 187 13.24 3.84 -27.96
CA ASP A 187 12.39 4.10 -29.13
C ASP A 187 11.16 4.94 -28.78
N PHE A 188 10.52 4.69 -27.64
CA PHE A 188 9.42 5.50 -27.16
C PHE A 188 9.87 6.92 -26.84
N LEU A 189 11.04 7.08 -26.23
CA LEU A 189 11.58 8.41 -25.94
C LEU A 189 11.88 9.19 -27.24
N VAL A 190 12.43 8.53 -28.26
CA VAL A 190 12.63 9.12 -29.59
C VAL A 190 11.28 9.55 -30.20
N LYS A 191 10.25 8.68 -30.16
CA LYS A 191 8.90 8.99 -30.64
C LYS A 191 8.23 10.15 -29.90
N SER A 192 8.61 10.39 -28.65
CA SER A 192 8.09 11.53 -27.89
C SER A 192 8.56 12.88 -28.40
N GLY A 193 9.61 12.90 -29.21
CA GLY A 193 10.30 14.13 -29.61
C GLY A 193 11.13 14.76 -28.50
N PHE A 194 11.31 14.08 -27.38
CA PHE A 194 12.10 14.56 -26.25
C PHE A 194 13.56 14.73 -26.67
N LYS A 195 14.06 15.95 -26.62
CA LYS A 195 15.41 16.31 -27.07
C LYS A 195 16.22 17.04 -26.00
N ASN A 196 15.60 17.40 -24.90
CA ASN A 196 16.22 18.29 -23.94
C ASN A 196 16.75 17.48 -22.74
N GLU A 197 18.05 17.23 -22.71
CA GLU A 197 18.72 16.59 -21.57
C GLU A 197 18.59 17.38 -20.26
N GLN A 198 18.13 18.63 -20.32
CA GLN A 198 17.88 19.48 -19.16
C GLN A 198 16.50 19.23 -18.54
N ASP A 199 15.53 18.66 -19.28
CA ASP A 199 14.22 18.33 -18.77
C ASP A 199 14.31 17.01 -17.98
N ARG A 200 14.21 17.14 -16.68
CA ARG A 200 14.28 15.99 -15.75
C ARG A 200 12.89 15.71 -15.20
N LEU A 201 12.61 14.44 -15.06
CA LEU A 201 11.45 13.99 -14.28
C LEU A 201 11.70 14.18 -12.79
N ASP A 202 10.64 14.30 -12.02
CA ASP A 202 10.70 14.17 -10.57
C ASP A 202 9.75 13.08 -10.07
N ILE A 203 10.21 12.33 -9.06
CA ILE A 203 9.42 11.30 -8.39
C ILE A 203 9.33 11.57 -6.90
N SER A 204 8.12 11.56 -6.36
CA SER A 204 7.91 11.56 -4.92
C SER A 204 7.66 10.15 -4.39
N TYR A 205 8.24 9.82 -3.24
CA TYR A 205 8.03 8.56 -2.54
C TYR A 205 8.12 8.74 -1.02
N VAL A 206 7.58 7.77 -0.27
CA VAL A 206 7.59 7.82 1.19
C VAL A 206 9.00 7.48 1.71
N SER A 207 9.63 8.44 2.37
CA SER A 207 11.02 8.37 2.81
C SER A 207 11.31 7.30 3.87
N THR A 208 10.28 6.80 4.56
CA THR A 208 10.42 5.74 5.57
C THR A 208 10.35 4.32 5.00
N SER A 209 10.09 4.15 3.70
CA SER A 209 10.11 2.85 3.02
C SER A 209 11.42 2.68 2.24
N GLU A 210 12.20 1.71 2.66
CA GLU A 210 13.43 1.32 1.96
C GLU A 210 13.11 0.69 0.59
N GLU A 211 12.04 -0.08 0.49
CA GLU A 211 11.59 -0.71 -0.75
C GLU A 211 11.24 0.36 -1.80
N TYR A 212 10.53 1.44 -1.41
CA TYR A 212 10.20 2.53 -2.34
C TYR A 212 11.44 3.30 -2.78
N ARG A 213 12.38 3.50 -1.86
CA ARG A 213 13.67 4.12 -2.18
C ARG A 213 14.42 3.29 -3.21
N LEU A 214 14.62 2.00 -2.95
CA LEU A 214 15.36 1.09 -3.85
C LEU A 214 14.68 0.95 -5.21
N THR A 215 13.35 0.80 -5.25
CA THR A 215 12.58 0.75 -6.50
C THR A 215 12.74 2.03 -7.32
N SER A 216 12.72 3.19 -6.66
CA SER A 216 12.90 4.49 -7.31
C SER A 216 14.33 4.66 -7.84
N PHE A 217 15.34 4.20 -7.11
CA PHE A 217 16.74 4.19 -7.58
C PHE A 217 16.92 3.27 -8.79
N HIS A 218 16.29 2.09 -8.78
CA HIS A 218 16.35 1.16 -9.92
C HIS A 218 15.73 1.79 -11.19
N LEU A 219 14.55 2.42 -11.07
CA LEU A 219 13.97 3.18 -12.17
C LEU A 219 14.87 4.31 -12.66
N MET A 220 15.44 5.09 -11.74
CA MET A 220 16.36 6.19 -12.07
C MET A 220 17.56 5.71 -12.88
N ASP A 221 18.17 4.58 -12.50
CA ASP A 221 19.30 4.02 -13.23
C ASP A 221 18.92 3.57 -14.65
N ASN A 222 17.77 2.92 -14.80
CA ASN A 222 17.27 2.49 -16.10
C ASN A 222 16.91 3.68 -17.01
N LEU A 223 16.25 4.71 -16.49
CA LEU A 223 15.92 5.92 -17.23
C LEU A 223 17.20 6.66 -17.67
N ARG A 224 18.22 6.71 -16.81
CA ARG A 224 19.52 7.30 -17.16
C ARG A 224 20.18 6.61 -18.35
N LYS A 225 20.05 5.27 -18.47
CA LYS A 225 20.61 4.50 -19.61
C LYS A 225 19.98 4.86 -20.95
N ILE A 226 18.76 5.38 -20.95
CA ILE A 226 18.08 5.87 -22.16
C ILE A 226 18.14 7.41 -22.32
N GLY A 227 18.90 8.12 -21.47
CA GLY A 227 19.07 9.56 -21.57
C GLY A 227 17.98 10.40 -20.88
N LEU A 228 17.12 9.80 -20.05
CA LEU A 228 16.08 10.52 -19.31
C LEU A 228 16.44 10.64 -17.81
N GLY A 229 16.65 11.87 -17.34
CA GLY A 229 16.99 12.14 -15.95
C GLY A 229 15.79 12.02 -15.00
N LEU A 230 16.01 11.51 -13.78
CA LEU A 230 15.01 11.42 -12.73
C LEU A 230 15.55 11.98 -11.41
N ASP A 231 14.84 12.93 -10.82
CA ASP A 231 15.13 13.50 -9.51
C ASP A 231 14.29 12.85 -8.43
N LEU A 232 14.94 12.32 -7.42
CA LEU A 232 14.29 11.66 -6.30
C LEU A 232 13.88 12.69 -5.24
N LYS A 233 12.60 12.70 -4.86
CA LYS A 233 11.98 13.61 -3.87
C LYS A 233 11.38 12.82 -2.72
N PRO A 234 12.20 12.31 -1.78
CA PRO A 234 11.70 11.61 -0.59
C PRO A 234 10.93 12.59 0.32
N GLY A 235 9.87 12.10 0.96
CA GLY A 235 9.09 12.89 1.91
C GLY A 235 8.16 12.02 2.74
N ILE A 236 7.54 12.60 3.77
CA ILE A 236 6.46 11.92 4.50
C ILE A 236 5.20 11.93 3.65
N TRP A 237 4.36 10.89 3.81
CA TRP A 237 3.16 10.71 2.98
C TRP A 237 2.26 11.95 2.92
N SER A 238 1.92 12.54 4.06
CA SER A 238 1.02 13.70 4.10
C SER A 238 1.53 14.89 3.28
N MET A 239 2.84 15.19 3.35
CA MET A 239 3.44 16.28 2.57
C MET A 239 3.49 15.94 1.06
N ASN A 240 3.81 14.69 0.72
CA ASN A 240 3.83 14.25 -0.67
C ASN A 240 2.43 14.32 -1.27
N TRP A 241 1.42 13.86 -0.53
CA TRP A 241 0.02 13.88 -0.94
C TRP A 241 -0.51 15.31 -1.11
N ASP A 242 -0.24 16.21 -0.16
CA ASP A 242 -0.65 17.63 -0.26
C ASP A 242 -0.06 18.31 -1.49
N LYS A 243 1.21 18.06 -1.82
CA LYS A 243 1.86 18.57 -3.04
C LYS A 243 1.27 17.95 -4.30
N ALA A 244 1.02 16.63 -4.28
CA ALA A 244 0.53 15.89 -5.44
C ALA A 244 -0.90 16.27 -5.83
N ARG A 245 -1.72 16.76 -4.90
CA ARG A 245 -3.09 17.23 -5.16
C ARG A 245 -3.17 18.59 -5.82
N GLN A 246 -2.07 19.30 -5.95
CA GLN A 246 -2.01 20.63 -6.56
C GLN A 246 -1.19 20.55 -7.84
N ILE A 247 -1.79 20.80 -8.99
CA ILE A 247 -1.15 20.64 -10.30
C ILE A 247 0.19 21.37 -10.42
N LYS A 248 0.34 22.51 -9.74
CA LYS A 248 1.58 23.32 -9.79
C LYS A 248 2.76 22.68 -9.04
N THR A 249 2.49 21.90 -8.00
CA THR A 249 3.49 21.27 -7.12
C THR A 249 3.55 19.76 -7.27
N SER A 250 2.59 19.18 -8.01
CA SER A 250 2.54 17.74 -8.27
C SER A 250 3.79 17.27 -9.00
N PRO A 251 4.42 16.15 -8.59
CA PRO A 251 5.53 15.56 -9.33
C PRO A 251 5.08 14.92 -10.64
N ASN A 252 6.05 14.55 -11.49
CA ASN A 252 5.78 13.74 -12.69
C ASN A 252 5.36 12.33 -12.33
N ILE A 253 5.96 11.76 -11.29
CA ILE A 253 5.76 10.38 -10.86
C ILE A 253 5.48 10.36 -9.36
N ILE A 254 4.48 9.59 -8.97
CA ILE A 254 4.14 9.35 -7.57
C ILE A 254 4.27 7.86 -7.29
N SER A 255 5.21 7.51 -6.41
CA SER A 255 5.38 6.16 -5.90
C SER A 255 4.48 5.96 -4.70
N MET A 256 3.53 5.04 -4.79
CA MET A 256 2.61 4.76 -3.71
C MET A 256 2.16 3.30 -3.68
N ALA A 257 1.68 2.87 -2.53
CA ALA A 257 0.91 1.65 -2.41
C ALA A 257 -0.57 1.97 -2.20
N TRP A 258 -1.41 1.05 -2.62
CA TRP A 258 -2.82 1.09 -2.31
C TRP A 258 -3.23 -0.17 -1.56
N TRP A 259 -4.07 0.00 -0.57
CA TRP A 259 -4.76 -1.06 0.14
C TRP A 259 -6.26 -0.77 0.10
N PRO A 260 -7.10 -1.80 -0.04
CA PRO A 260 -8.53 -1.57 -0.25
C PRO A 260 -9.23 -1.10 1.02
N THR A 261 -10.12 -0.15 0.87
CA THR A 261 -11.16 0.14 1.86
C THR A 261 -12.32 -0.84 1.75
N LEU A 262 -12.51 -1.40 0.56
CA LEU A 262 -13.53 -2.39 0.23
C LEU A 262 -12.87 -3.64 -0.36
N SER A 263 -13.43 -4.81 -0.15
CA SER A 263 -12.95 -6.07 -0.76
C SER A 263 -13.34 -6.19 -2.23
N SER A 264 -12.94 -5.21 -3.05
CA SER A 264 -13.36 -5.09 -4.44
C SER A 264 -12.35 -4.30 -5.28
N PRO A 265 -12.12 -4.68 -6.56
CA PRO A 265 -11.34 -3.90 -7.51
C PRO A 265 -11.87 -2.49 -7.75
N SER A 266 -13.17 -2.26 -7.57
CA SER A 266 -13.76 -0.94 -7.68
C SER A 266 -13.10 0.10 -6.79
N ASP A 267 -12.52 -0.31 -5.67
CA ASP A 267 -11.81 0.58 -4.76
C ASP A 267 -10.58 1.23 -5.43
N TRP A 268 -9.81 0.46 -6.21
CA TRP A 268 -8.71 0.99 -7.02
C TRP A 268 -9.21 1.94 -8.10
N PHE A 269 -10.25 1.51 -8.84
CA PHE A 269 -10.69 2.25 -10.02
C PHE A 269 -11.38 3.55 -9.66
N PHE A 270 -12.26 3.57 -8.65
CA PHE A 270 -12.87 4.80 -8.16
C PHE A 270 -11.86 5.72 -7.48
N GLY A 271 -11.02 5.16 -6.61
CA GLY A 271 -10.10 5.97 -5.80
C GLY A 271 -8.98 6.62 -6.62
N LEU A 272 -8.49 5.93 -7.66
CA LEU A 272 -7.26 6.32 -8.33
C LEU A 272 -7.44 6.84 -9.76
N TYR A 273 -8.54 6.49 -10.44
CA TYR A 273 -8.66 6.73 -11.89
C TYR A 273 -10.00 7.34 -12.34
N HIS A 274 -11.04 7.30 -11.50
CA HIS A 274 -12.28 8.02 -11.82
C HIS A 274 -12.00 9.52 -11.85
N THR A 275 -12.58 10.23 -12.82
CA THR A 275 -12.37 11.68 -12.98
C THR A 275 -12.79 12.43 -11.72
N GLU A 276 -11.89 13.26 -11.20
CA GLU A 276 -12.10 14.12 -10.04
C GLU A 276 -11.89 15.59 -10.44
N GLU A 277 -12.79 16.47 -10.05
CA GLU A 277 -12.62 17.92 -10.21
C GLU A 277 -11.49 18.44 -9.33
N PHE A 278 -11.42 17.97 -8.10
CA PHE A 278 -10.35 18.23 -7.13
C PHE A 278 -9.71 16.90 -6.72
N PRO A 279 -8.48 16.62 -7.16
CA PRO A 279 -7.87 15.34 -6.91
C PRO A 279 -7.76 15.01 -5.42
N LEU A 280 -8.34 13.89 -5.02
CA LEU A 280 -8.12 13.29 -3.71
C LEU A 280 -7.04 12.22 -3.80
N PHE A 281 -7.22 11.22 -4.65
CA PHE A 281 -6.25 10.18 -4.91
C PHE A 281 -5.99 9.91 -6.40
N ASN A 282 -6.79 10.48 -7.31
CA ASN A 282 -6.45 10.47 -8.73
C ASN A 282 -5.31 11.47 -9.01
N LEU A 283 -4.15 11.17 -8.42
CA LEU A 283 -2.96 12.02 -8.49
C LEU A 283 -2.25 11.98 -9.86
N SER A 284 -2.72 11.15 -10.76
CA SER A 284 -2.34 11.16 -12.18
C SER A 284 -3.04 12.25 -12.99
N TYR A 285 -4.05 12.91 -12.42
CA TYR A 285 -4.91 13.87 -13.12
C TYR A 285 -5.57 13.30 -14.38
N TYR A 286 -5.78 11.99 -14.38
CA TYR A 286 -6.41 11.31 -15.51
C TYR A 286 -7.91 11.63 -15.57
N SER A 287 -8.41 11.80 -16.78
CA SER A 287 -9.83 12.04 -17.03
C SER A 287 -10.23 11.40 -18.36
N ASN A 288 -11.17 10.44 -18.30
CA ASN A 288 -11.67 9.73 -19.45
C ASN A 288 -13.10 9.24 -19.17
N SER A 289 -14.09 9.82 -19.83
CA SER A 289 -15.51 9.53 -19.62
C SER A 289 -15.89 8.08 -19.95
N VAL A 290 -15.17 7.41 -20.85
CA VAL A 290 -15.39 5.99 -21.15
C VAL A 290 -14.94 5.14 -19.96
N VAL A 291 -13.78 5.45 -19.36
CA VAL A 291 -13.26 4.77 -18.16
C VAL A 291 -14.22 5.00 -17.00
N ASP A 292 -14.68 6.24 -16.77
CA ASP A 292 -15.64 6.57 -15.72
C ASP A 292 -16.95 5.75 -15.86
N SER A 293 -17.46 5.65 -17.08
CA SER A 293 -18.63 4.82 -17.38
C SER A 293 -18.42 3.34 -17.07
N LEU A 294 -17.27 2.79 -17.51
CA LEU A 294 -16.92 1.39 -17.28
C LEU A 294 -16.73 1.09 -15.78
N ILE A 295 -16.09 1.99 -15.03
CA ILE A 295 -15.93 1.86 -13.57
C ILE A 295 -17.30 1.78 -12.91
N ASN A 296 -18.22 2.71 -13.25
CA ASN A 296 -19.58 2.75 -12.71
C ASN A 296 -20.37 1.47 -13.05
N GLU A 297 -20.24 0.98 -14.27
CA GLU A 297 -20.92 -0.24 -14.73
C GLU A 297 -20.34 -1.49 -14.03
N GLY A 298 -19.01 -1.60 -13.94
CA GLY A 298 -18.34 -2.68 -13.25
C GLY A 298 -18.81 -2.79 -11.80
N TRP A 299 -18.84 -1.68 -11.08
CA TRP A 299 -19.28 -1.63 -9.69
C TRP A 299 -20.73 -2.08 -9.50
N LYS A 300 -21.65 -1.64 -10.37
CA LYS A 300 -23.08 -2.04 -10.32
C LYS A 300 -23.27 -3.54 -10.48
N ASN A 301 -22.42 -4.19 -11.24
CA ASN A 301 -22.51 -5.63 -11.54
C ASN A 301 -21.84 -6.53 -10.50
N GLU A 302 -20.96 -6.01 -9.62
CA GLU A 302 -20.16 -6.84 -8.71
C GLU A 302 -20.94 -7.82 -7.85
N ALA A 303 -22.11 -7.41 -7.35
CA ALA A 303 -22.92 -8.25 -6.46
C ALA A 303 -23.75 -9.30 -7.22
N ASN A 304 -24.30 -8.94 -8.37
CA ASN A 304 -25.29 -9.76 -9.06
C ASN A 304 -24.71 -10.48 -10.29
N ASN A 305 -23.69 -9.92 -10.91
CA ASN A 305 -23.07 -10.43 -12.13
C ASN A 305 -21.54 -10.31 -12.08
N PRO A 306 -20.84 -11.00 -11.15
CA PRO A 306 -19.41 -10.82 -10.91
C PRO A 306 -18.55 -11.10 -12.15
N GLU A 307 -18.93 -12.03 -13.01
CA GLU A 307 -18.20 -12.32 -14.25
C GLU A 307 -18.31 -11.19 -15.30
N VAL A 308 -19.42 -10.44 -15.29
CA VAL A 308 -19.56 -9.23 -16.10
C VAL A 308 -18.62 -8.14 -15.56
N SER A 309 -18.58 -7.94 -14.25
CA SER A 309 -17.65 -6.98 -13.62
C SER A 309 -16.19 -7.29 -13.94
N LYS A 310 -15.78 -8.56 -13.87
CA LYS A 310 -14.40 -8.96 -14.22
C LYS A 310 -14.04 -8.55 -15.66
N LYS A 311 -14.92 -8.82 -16.63
CA LYS A 311 -14.69 -8.43 -18.02
C LYS A 311 -14.57 -6.91 -18.19
N ILE A 312 -15.44 -6.16 -17.51
CA ILE A 312 -15.40 -4.70 -17.52
C ILE A 312 -14.09 -4.20 -16.89
N TYR A 313 -13.65 -4.76 -15.76
CA TYR A 313 -12.40 -4.38 -15.11
C TYR A 313 -11.15 -4.72 -15.92
N THR A 314 -11.18 -5.80 -16.71
CA THR A 314 -10.14 -6.05 -17.72
C THR A 314 -10.09 -4.91 -18.75
N GLN A 315 -11.24 -4.46 -19.25
CA GLN A 315 -11.29 -3.34 -20.20
C GLN A 315 -10.77 -2.03 -19.57
N VAL A 316 -11.17 -1.74 -18.33
CA VAL A 316 -10.65 -0.58 -17.59
C VAL A 316 -9.13 -0.65 -17.48
N GLN A 317 -8.58 -1.77 -17.06
CA GLN A 317 -7.13 -1.96 -16.95
C GLN A 317 -6.42 -1.79 -18.29
N ASN A 318 -6.96 -2.37 -19.37
CA ASN A 318 -6.39 -2.25 -20.70
C ASN A 318 -6.29 -0.80 -21.18
N ILE A 319 -7.32 0.01 -20.92
CA ILE A 319 -7.30 1.43 -21.27
C ILE A 319 -6.26 2.18 -20.42
N LEU A 320 -6.26 2.00 -19.09
CA LEU A 320 -5.36 2.69 -18.19
C LEU A 320 -3.88 2.36 -18.46
N ILE A 321 -3.59 1.09 -18.77
CA ILE A 321 -2.25 0.62 -19.15
C ILE A 321 -1.88 1.12 -20.54
N GLY A 322 -2.83 1.11 -21.49
CA GLY A 322 -2.64 1.65 -22.83
C GLY A 322 -2.30 3.15 -22.83
N ASP A 323 -2.96 3.91 -21.95
CA ASP A 323 -2.71 5.34 -21.73
C ASP A 323 -1.50 5.60 -20.81
N CYS A 324 -0.92 4.54 -20.24
CA CYS A 324 0.20 4.61 -19.31
C CYS A 324 0.01 5.61 -18.18
N VAL A 325 -1.14 5.60 -17.52
CA VAL A 325 -1.39 6.46 -16.35
C VAL A 325 -0.85 5.85 -15.06
N VAL A 326 -0.58 4.57 -15.09
CA VAL A 326 -0.06 3.78 -13.98
C VAL A 326 0.97 2.77 -14.47
N VAL A 327 2.01 2.55 -13.67
CA VAL A 327 2.98 1.48 -13.86
C VAL A 327 2.91 0.56 -12.63
N PRO A 328 2.17 -0.56 -12.71
CA PRO A 328 2.17 -1.56 -11.64
C PRO A 328 3.59 -2.11 -11.43
N THR A 329 4.00 -2.33 -10.19
CA THR A 329 5.33 -2.86 -9.88
C THR A 329 5.27 -4.20 -9.17
N VAL A 330 4.71 -4.24 -7.96
CA VAL A 330 4.75 -5.42 -7.08
C VAL A 330 3.42 -5.59 -6.34
N ASP A 331 2.90 -6.81 -6.30
CA ASP A 331 1.89 -7.23 -5.33
C ASP A 331 2.60 -7.57 -4.02
N ILE A 332 2.25 -6.84 -2.94
CA ILE A 332 2.94 -6.92 -1.66
C ILE A 332 2.36 -8.06 -0.82
N ASN A 333 3.23 -8.85 -0.20
CA ASN A 333 2.86 -9.80 0.84
C ASN A 333 2.90 -9.10 2.21
N VAL A 334 1.92 -9.37 3.07
CA VAL A 334 2.00 -8.97 4.47
C VAL A 334 3.13 -9.74 5.12
N GLN A 335 4.03 -9.00 5.73
CA GLN A 335 5.15 -9.53 6.49
C GLN A 335 4.82 -9.44 7.98
N SER A 336 5.00 -10.53 8.69
CA SER A 336 4.86 -10.61 10.13
C SER A 336 6.15 -11.14 10.76
N VAL A 337 6.67 -10.41 11.75
CA VAL A 337 7.87 -10.77 12.51
C VAL A 337 7.49 -10.85 13.98
N TYR A 338 7.53 -12.04 14.57
CA TYR A 338 7.02 -12.28 15.91
C TYR A 338 7.79 -13.38 16.64
N MET A 339 7.68 -13.39 17.98
CA MET A 339 8.27 -14.44 18.80
C MET A 339 7.63 -15.79 18.50
N SER A 340 8.42 -16.84 18.35
CA SER A 340 7.97 -18.18 17.91
C SER A 340 6.99 -18.85 18.89
N ASP A 341 6.94 -18.38 20.14
CA ASP A 341 5.98 -18.83 21.16
C ASP A 341 4.60 -18.14 21.04
N ILE A 342 4.41 -17.26 20.09
CA ILE A 342 3.11 -16.62 19.80
C ILE A 342 2.30 -17.48 18.84
N SER A 343 1.05 -17.75 19.19
CA SER A 343 0.08 -18.48 18.39
C SER A 343 -1.17 -17.65 18.12
N GLY A 344 -2.04 -18.14 17.23
CA GLY A 344 -3.33 -17.52 16.92
C GLY A 344 -3.25 -16.32 15.97
N LEU A 345 -2.14 -16.15 15.26
CA LEU A 345 -2.00 -15.08 14.28
C LEU A 345 -3.04 -15.25 13.18
N LYS A 346 -4.02 -14.35 13.14
CA LYS A 346 -5.02 -14.25 12.08
C LYS A 346 -4.76 -12.96 11.30
N GLU A 347 -4.73 -13.06 10.00
CA GLU A 347 -4.39 -11.95 9.13
C GLU A 347 -5.58 -11.52 8.32
N ASN A 348 -5.62 -10.22 8.05
CA ASN A 348 -6.53 -9.61 7.10
C ASN A 348 -5.73 -9.26 5.83
N PRO A 349 -6.06 -9.82 4.65
CA PRO A 349 -5.31 -9.54 3.43
C PRO A 349 -5.49 -8.10 2.95
N ALA A 350 -6.54 -7.39 3.40
CA ALA A 350 -6.79 -6.01 3.01
C ALA A 350 -5.80 -5.03 3.66
N TYR A 351 -5.33 -5.33 4.87
CA TYR A 351 -4.38 -4.48 5.61
C TYR A 351 -3.71 -5.26 6.74
N SER A 352 -2.48 -4.89 7.03
CA SER A 352 -1.66 -5.53 8.06
C SER A 352 -2.05 -5.10 9.48
N THR A 353 -3.28 -5.40 9.89
CA THR A 353 -3.74 -5.15 11.26
C THR A 353 -3.55 -6.41 12.11
N LEU A 354 -2.82 -6.25 13.20
CA LEU A 354 -2.65 -7.31 14.18
C LEU A 354 -3.93 -7.50 15.00
N LEU A 355 -4.59 -8.65 14.84
CA LEU A 355 -5.79 -9.01 15.56
C LEU A 355 -5.43 -9.64 16.92
N VAL A 356 -5.00 -8.83 17.88
CA VAL A 356 -4.46 -9.24 19.18
C VAL A 356 -5.42 -10.12 19.98
N TYR A 357 -6.74 -10.00 19.78
CA TYR A 357 -7.75 -10.85 20.42
C TYR A 357 -7.50 -12.35 20.22
N HIS A 358 -6.94 -12.73 19.08
CA HIS A 358 -6.70 -14.14 18.75
C HIS A 358 -5.33 -14.62 19.21
N LEU A 359 -4.45 -13.72 19.64
CA LEU A 359 -3.09 -14.07 20.02
C LEU A 359 -3.06 -14.68 21.43
N SER A 360 -2.20 -15.67 21.59
CA SER A 360 -1.86 -16.27 22.87
C SER A 360 -0.42 -16.76 22.87
N ARG A 361 0.18 -16.95 24.04
CA ARG A 361 1.42 -17.70 24.15
C ARG A 361 1.15 -19.19 24.10
N ILE A 362 1.99 -19.90 23.39
CA ILE A 362 2.05 -21.36 23.45
C ILE A 362 2.59 -21.69 24.85
N ASN A 363 1.83 -22.42 25.64
CA ASN A 363 2.35 -22.96 26.90
C ASN A 363 3.35 -24.08 26.56
N ASP A 364 4.48 -24.05 27.19
CA ASP A 364 5.42 -25.19 27.26
C ASP A 364 4.79 -26.40 27.95
#